data_b00b6e5a44e03d4734655ed82522ac52
#
_entry.id   b00b6e5a44e03d4734655ed82522ac52
#
_cell.length_a   1.000
_cell.length_b   1.000
_cell.length_c   1.000
_cell.angle_alpha   90.00
_cell.angle_beta   90.00
_cell.angle_gamma   90.00
#
_symmetry.space_group_name_H-M   'P 1'
#
loop_
_entity.id
_entity.type
_entity.pdbx_description
1 polymer ?
#
loop_
_entity_poly.entity_id
_entity_poly.type
_entity_poly.pdbx_seq_one_letter_code
_entity_poly.pdbx_strand_id
1 'polypeptide(L)'
;MAAIHFQMKRAPAALPRGLADAVRDNARMNDTVPTIRLRNAWRGSHPWIFQKLVDKPAQRPKPGSIVDVVGVDGTWIGRGFYNGHSRIALRMLEADPGVAVDAAWFAHRIGEAVRLRREILRLDAVSNAWRVVHSEGDGLSGLVVDRYDDLLVVEFFSAGMYRHREWIYDALRHEFPDARFYSFADEHVQKQESFDYRPVSSTGATPEPAIITEHGVRFRADPAGAHKTGFFADQRENREWLSHQVEGKRVLDLCCNTGGFGVYAAVRGASEVVGIDIDQDVLDIARGNAKLNDVRIRFVQADIFPWLRDAANAGDAYDVVILDPAKMTRDREQVIPALKKYLDMNKLALGVVKPGGLLATFSCTGLVSEEQFLDMLRRAGYYAGRTLQVLKVSGAGADHPFLANVPESRYLKAVFCRVLD
;
A
#
# COMPACT_ATOMS: atom_id res chain seq x y z
N MET A 1 15.60 24.03 36.84
CA MET A 1 14.39 24.34 36.03
C MET A 1 14.77 25.44 35.05
N ALA A 2 15.06 25.10 33.79
CA ALA A 2 15.30 26.08 32.73
C ALA A 2 14.35 25.71 31.58
N ALA A 3 13.44 26.63 31.30
CA ALA A 3 12.45 26.51 30.22
C ALA A 3 13.15 26.79 28.89
N ILE A 4 13.15 25.81 28.00
CA ILE A 4 13.65 25.98 26.62
C ILE A 4 12.45 26.48 25.79
N HIS A 5 12.51 27.76 25.42
CA HIS A 5 11.61 28.36 24.43
C HIS A 5 12.06 27.94 23.04
N PHE A 6 11.25 27.12 22.36
CA PHE A 6 11.41 26.84 20.94
C PHE A 6 10.61 27.88 20.14
N GLN A 7 11.29 28.89 19.60
CA GLN A 7 10.72 29.81 18.62
C GLN A 7 10.92 29.20 17.21
N MET A 8 9.87 28.58 16.66
CA MET A 8 9.79 28.35 15.22
C MET A 8 8.96 29.46 14.57
N LYS A 9 9.63 30.43 13.99
CA LYS A 9 9.08 31.32 12.95
C LYS A 9 10.00 31.20 11.73
N ARG A 10 9.64 30.34 10.79
CA ARG A 10 10.04 30.47 9.38
C ARG A 10 8.80 30.83 8.59
N ALA A 11 8.84 31.97 7.93
CA ALA A 11 7.82 32.42 6.98
C ALA A 11 7.73 31.39 5.83
N PRO A 12 6.52 31.11 5.27
CA PRO A 12 6.39 30.22 4.14
C PRO A 12 7.13 30.79 2.94
N ALA A 13 7.85 29.91 2.23
CA ALA A 13 8.52 30.26 0.99
C ALA A 13 7.49 30.75 -0.05
N ALA A 14 7.84 31.76 -0.82
CA ALA A 14 6.97 32.34 -1.82
C ALA A 14 6.63 31.27 -2.91
N LEU A 15 5.33 31.12 -3.21
CA LEU A 15 4.81 30.25 -4.25
C LEU A 15 5.39 30.59 -5.63
N PRO A 16 5.69 29.61 -6.49
CA PRO A 16 6.12 29.84 -7.86
C PRO A 16 5.07 30.61 -8.65
N ARG A 17 5.49 31.50 -9.58
CA ARG A 17 4.59 32.41 -10.34
C ARG A 17 3.42 31.73 -11.07
N GLY A 18 3.57 30.49 -11.56
CA GLY A 18 2.49 29.74 -12.22
C GLY A 18 1.35 29.29 -11.29
N LEU A 19 1.66 29.00 -10.00
CA LEU A 19 0.63 28.69 -9.00
C LEU A 19 -0.12 29.96 -8.56
N ALA A 20 0.53 31.11 -8.56
CA ALA A 20 -0.09 32.40 -8.18
C ALA A 20 -1.14 32.85 -9.18
N ASP A 21 -1.02 32.49 -10.44
CA ASP A 21 -2.00 32.84 -11.49
C ASP A 21 -3.21 31.90 -11.46
N ALA A 22 -3.03 30.62 -11.18
CA ALA A 22 -4.13 29.66 -10.95
C ALA A 22 -4.98 30.00 -9.72
N VAL A 23 -4.37 30.59 -8.69
CA VAL A 23 -5.06 31.09 -7.49
C VAL A 23 -5.92 32.34 -7.82
N ARG A 24 -5.51 33.19 -8.80
CA ARG A 24 -6.25 34.39 -9.19
C ARG A 24 -7.49 34.10 -10.05
N ASP A 25 -7.47 33.07 -10.87
CA ASP A 25 -8.64 32.68 -11.69
C ASP A 25 -9.74 31.99 -10.86
N ASN A 26 -9.39 31.33 -9.77
CA ASN A 26 -10.37 30.70 -8.85
C ASN A 26 -11.03 31.70 -7.86
N ALA A 27 -10.50 32.92 -7.70
CA ALA A 27 -11.06 33.96 -6.84
C ALA A 27 -12.35 34.60 -7.40
N ARG A 28 -12.84 34.19 -8.57
CA ARG A 28 -14.06 34.73 -9.21
C ARG A 28 -15.31 33.87 -9.06
N MET A 29 -15.25 32.72 -8.41
CA MET A 29 -16.45 31.93 -8.07
C MET A 29 -16.76 32.08 -6.59
N ASN A 30 -17.63 33.04 -6.28
CA ASN A 30 -18.31 33.19 -5.01
C ASN A 30 -19.36 32.08 -4.79
N ASP A 31 -18.98 30.81 -5.03
CA ASP A 31 -19.80 29.65 -4.67
C ASP A 31 -19.48 29.32 -3.21
N THR A 32 -20.41 29.64 -2.32
CA THR A 32 -20.34 29.20 -0.92
C THR A 32 -20.19 27.69 -0.87
N VAL A 33 -19.13 27.20 -0.19
CA VAL A 33 -18.88 25.76 -0.04
C VAL A 33 -20.15 25.12 0.54
N PRO A 34 -20.74 24.09 -0.11
CA PRO A 34 -21.96 23.46 0.37
C PRO A 34 -21.77 22.87 1.77
N THR A 35 -22.75 23.02 2.63
CA THR A 35 -22.70 22.48 4.00
C THR A 35 -23.49 21.19 4.10
N ILE A 36 -22.88 20.16 4.68
CA ILE A 36 -23.47 18.86 4.99
C ILE A 36 -23.59 18.69 6.49
N ARG A 37 -24.80 18.35 6.95
CA ARG A 37 -25.07 18.12 8.37
C ARG A 37 -25.01 16.63 8.71
N LEU A 38 -24.50 16.32 9.89
CA LEU A 38 -24.57 14.97 10.45
C LEU A 38 -25.87 14.76 11.22
N ARG A 39 -26.36 13.50 11.23
CA ARG A 39 -27.58 13.11 11.95
C ARG A 39 -27.39 12.98 13.46
N ASN A 40 -26.19 12.61 13.87
CA ASN A 40 -25.85 12.35 15.26
C ASN A 40 -24.59 13.12 15.66
N ALA A 41 -24.40 13.32 16.96
CA ALA A 41 -23.15 13.89 17.46
C ALA A 41 -21.94 13.06 17.01
N TRP A 42 -21.00 13.71 16.35
CA TRP A 42 -19.75 13.09 15.91
C TRP A 42 -18.68 13.25 17.00
N ARG A 43 -18.20 12.14 17.50
CA ARG A 43 -17.10 12.09 18.50
C ARG A 43 -15.90 11.31 17.99
N GLY A 44 -15.93 10.87 16.73
CA GLY A 44 -14.86 10.09 16.12
C GLY A 44 -13.75 10.96 15.52
N SER A 45 -12.57 10.39 15.40
CA SER A 45 -11.42 10.98 14.68
C SER A 45 -11.15 10.29 13.34
N HIS A 46 -11.98 9.30 12.97
CA HIS A 46 -11.83 8.57 11.70
C HIS A 46 -12.19 9.49 10.52
N PRO A 47 -11.39 9.55 9.45
CA PRO A 47 -11.66 10.43 8.31
C PRO A 47 -12.89 9.99 7.48
N TRP A 48 -13.40 8.77 7.68
CA TRP A 48 -14.58 8.29 6.94
C TRP A 48 -15.86 8.44 7.75
N ILE A 49 -16.83 9.15 7.16
CA ILE A 49 -18.18 9.22 7.72
C ILE A 49 -19.13 8.49 6.76
N PHE A 50 -19.78 7.45 7.28
CA PHE A 50 -20.63 6.57 6.48
C PHE A 50 -22.00 7.22 6.21
N GLN A 51 -22.63 6.86 5.09
CA GLN A 51 -23.87 7.41 4.58
C GLN A 51 -25.00 7.45 5.61
N LYS A 52 -25.10 6.45 6.50
CA LYS A 52 -26.12 6.38 7.55
C LYS A 52 -26.02 7.52 8.59
N LEU A 53 -24.87 8.16 8.70
CA LEU A 53 -24.61 9.24 9.66
C LEU A 53 -24.82 10.64 9.08
N VAL A 54 -25.13 10.74 7.79
CA VAL A 54 -25.22 12.00 7.04
C VAL A 54 -26.68 12.31 6.72
N ASP A 55 -27.12 13.53 6.98
CA ASP A 55 -28.43 14.01 6.53
C ASP A 55 -28.45 14.14 5.00
N LYS A 56 -29.60 13.82 4.40
CA LYS A 56 -29.78 14.04 2.97
C LYS A 56 -29.88 15.53 2.69
N PRO A 57 -28.90 16.16 2.01
CA PRO A 57 -29.00 17.57 1.67
C PRO A 57 -30.16 17.80 0.70
N ALA A 58 -30.83 18.96 0.83
CA ALA A 58 -31.92 19.37 -0.07
C ALA A 58 -31.44 19.42 -1.54
N GLN A 59 -30.24 19.98 -1.75
CA GLN A 59 -29.55 19.92 -3.03
C GLN A 59 -28.28 19.10 -2.85
N ARG A 60 -28.20 17.97 -3.57
CA ARG A 60 -27.05 17.08 -3.49
C ARG A 60 -25.85 17.66 -4.23
N PRO A 61 -24.72 17.90 -3.57
CA PRO A 61 -23.47 18.19 -4.27
C PRO A 61 -23.08 17.03 -5.19
N LYS A 62 -22.35 17.33 -6.26
CA LYS A 62 -21.81 16.30 -7.17
C LYS A 62 -20.83 15.42 -6.41
N PRO A 63 -20.68 14.11 -6.78
CA PRO A 63 -19.65 13.25 -6.22
C PRO A 63 -18.27 13.91 -6.26
N GLY A 64 -17.56 13.86 -5.14
CA GLY A 64 -16.22 14.44 -5.01
C GLY A 64 -16.19 15.96 -4.79
N SER A 65 -17.34 16.64 -4.63
CA SER A 65 -17.33 18.05 -4.25
C SER A 65 -16.75 18.25 -2.84
N ILE A 66 -15.98 19.32 -2.66
CA ILE A 66 -15.56 19.80 -1.35
C ILE A 66 -16.77 20.38 -0.63
N VAL A 67 -16.97 20.00 0.62
CA VAL A 67 -18.09 20.43 1.46
C VAL A 67 -17.62 20.75 2.87
N ASP A 68 -18.29 21.68 3.52
CA ASP A 68 -18.19 21.93 4.95
C ASP A 68 -19.09 20.94 5.70
N VAL A 69 -18.60 20.39 6.82
CA VAL A 69 -19.32 19.40 7.60
C VAL A 69 -19.63 19.98 8.99
N VAL A 70 -20.89 19.93 9.37
CA VAL A 70 -21.36 20.40 10.68
C VAL A 70 -22.08 19.31 11.44
N GLY A 71 -22.01 19.36 12.75
CA GLY A 71 -22.74 18.49 13.67
C GLY A 71 -24.26 18.72 13.63
N VAL A 72 -25.00 17.88 14.38
CA VAL A 72 -26.44 18.01 14.55
C VAL A 72 -26.83 19.36 15.17
N ASP A 73 -25.99 19.92 16.01
CA ASP A 73 -26.13 21.21 16.69
C ASP A 73 -25.58 22.40 15.88
N GLY A 74 -25.05 22.15 14.68
CA GLY A 74 -24.44 23.16 13.82
C GLY A 74 -23.00 23.48 14.12
N THR A 75 -22.35 22.79 15.08
CA THR A 75 -20.92 22.93 15.35
C THR A 75 -20.08 22.49 14.16
N TRP A 76 -19.00 23.21 13.89
CA TRP A 76 -18.03 22.86 12.87
C TRP A 76 -17.34 21.52 13.20
N ILE A 77 -17.24 20.62 12.20
CA ILE A 77 -16.52 19.35 12.32
C ILE A 77 -15.29 19.33 11.42
N GLY A 78 -15.39 19.91 10.21
CA GLY A 78 -14.29 19.93 9.26
C GLY A 78 -14.76 20.11 7.84
N ARG A 79 -13.83 19.99 6.89
CA ARG A 79 -14.04 20.08 5.45
C ARG A 79 -13.60 18.77 4.81
N GLY A 80 -14.31 18.30 3.80
CA GLY A 80 -14.01 17.02 3.16
C GLY A 80 -14.71 16.83 1.83
N PHE A 81 -14.48 15.69 1.20
CA PHE A 81 -15.19 15.27 -0.01
C PHE A 81 -16.54 14.67 0.33
N TYR A 82 -17.56 15.04 -0.43
CA TYR A 82 -18.89 14.44 -0.37
C TYR A 82 -19.11 13.46 -1.53
N ASN A 83 -19.69 12.29 -1.21
CA ASN A 83 -20.19 11.36 -2.21
C ASN A 83 -21.48 10.70 -1.72
N GLY A 84 -22.62 11.14 -2.26
CA GLY A 84 -23.95 10.60 -1.89
C GLY A 84 -24.24 9.19 -2.47
N HIS A 85 -23.38 8.63 -3.31
CA HIS A 85 -23.51 7.28 -3.89
C HIS A 85 -22.63 6.26 -3.16
N SER A 86 -21.52 6.69 -2.58
CA SER A 86 -20.60 5.84 -1.85
C SER A 86 -21.12 5.47 -0.46
N ARG A 87 -20.74 4.29 0.04
CA ARG A 87 -20.96 3.93 1.46
C ARG A 87 -20.22 4.89 2.41
N ILE A 88 -19.07 5.41 2.00
CA ILE A 88 -18.32 6.47 2.68
C ILE A 88 -18.81 7.80 2.09
N ALA A 89 -19.82 8.39 2.74
CA ALA A 89 -20.44 9.62 2.24
C ALA A 89 -19.54 10.84 2.38
N LEU A 90 -18.67 10.87 3.39
CA LEU A 90 -17.73 11.96 3.60
C LEU A 90 -16.33 11.40 3.88
N ARG A 91 -15.33 11.98 3.22
CA ARG A 91 -13.90 11.78 3.47
C ARG A 91 -13.34 13.10 4.01
N MET A 92 -13.11 13.16 5.31
CA MET A 92 -12.61 14.36 5.98
C MET A 92 -11.16 14.63 5.58
N LEU A 93 -10.84 15.89 5.30
CA LEU A 93 -9.53 16.34 4.82
C LEU A 93 -8.91 17.36 5.74
N GLU A 94 -9.72 18.33 6.24
CA GLU A 94 -9.23 19.46 7.02
C GLU A 94 -10.16 19.75 8.19
N ALA A 95 -9.58 19.99 9.35
CA ALA A 95 -10.32 20.29 10.58
C ALA A 95 -10.37 21.80 10.90
N ASP A 96 -9.39 22.56 10.40
CA ASP A 96 -9.34 24.01 10.62
C ASP A 96 -10.29 24.73 9.65
N PRO A 97 -11.31 25.47 10.17
CA PRO A 97 -12.24 26.23 9.33
C PRO A 97 -11.56 27.35 8.54
N GLY A 98 -10.41 27.84 9.00
CA GLY A 98 -9.63 28.89 8.34
C GLY A 98 -8.80 28.40 7.16
N VAL A 99 -8.70 27.08 6.96
CA VAL A 99 -7.92 26.49 5.89
C VAL A 99 -8.81 26.06 4.72
N ALA A 100 -8.56 26.61 3.53
CA ALA A 100 -9.23 26.19 2.31
C ALA A 100 -8.62 24.86 1.80
N VAL A 101 -9.46 23.96 1.28
CA VAL A 101 -9.01 22.79 0.55
C VAL A 101 -9.00 23.15 -0.95
N ASP A 102 -7.85 23.57 -1.43
CA ASP A 102 -7.59 24.05 -2.78
C ASP A 102 -6.27 23.50 -3.34
N ALA A 103 -5.82 24.02 -4.47
CA ALA A 103 -4.56 23.61 -5.09
C ALA A 103 -3.34 23.76 -4.15
N ALA A 104 -3.32 24.83 -3.33
CA ALA A 104 -2.22 25.05 -2.38
C ALA A 104 -2.24 24.03 -1.24
N TRP A 105 -3.43 23.65 -0.76
CA TRP A 105 -3.60 22.59 0.21
C TRP A 105 -3.07 21.24 -0.32
N PHE A 106 -3.45 20.88 -1.57
CA PHE A 106 -2.94 19.66 -2.20
C PHE A 106 -1.43 19.69 -2.37
N ALA A 107 -0.86 20.82 -2.83
CA ALA A 107 0.59 20.98 -2.97
C ALA A 107 1.30 20.81 -1.61
N HIS A 108 0.77 21.39 -0.55
CA HIS A 108 1.30 21.24 0.80
C HIS A 108 1.26 19.78 1.28
N ARG A 109 0.11 19.08 1.16
CA ARG A 109 -0.04 17.70 1.62
C ARG A 109 0.83 16.73 0.85
N ILE A 110 0.93 16.87 -0.47
CA ILE A 110 1.81 16.06 -1.31
C ILE A 110 3.29 16.34 -0.99
N GLY A 111 3.67 17.61 -0.81
CA GLY A 111 5.00 17.99 -0.39
C GLY A 111 5.40 17.37 0.95
N GLU A 112 4.49 17.36 1.96
CA GLU A 112 4.75 16.68 3.24
C GLU A 112 4.90 15.17 3.09
N ALA A 113 4.11 14.54 2.22
CA ALA A 113 4.25 13.12 1.93
C ALA A 113 5.60 12.80 1.27
N VAL A 114 6.04 13.61 0.30
CA VAL A 114 7.37 13.49 -0.34
C VAL A 114 8.49 13.74 0.68
N ARG A 115 8.36 14.77 1.51
CA ARG A 115 9.34 15.09 2.57
C ARG A 115 9.49 13.92 3.55
N LEU A 116 8.41 13.26 3.95
CA LEU A 116 8.48 12.06 4.78
C LEU A 116 9.39 11.00 4.13
N ARG A 117 9.21 10.70 2.84
CA ARG A 117 9.95 9.65 2.13
C ARG A 117 11.41 10.03 1.87
N ARG A 118 11.65 11.26 1.42
CA ARG A 118 13.01 11.71 1.03
C ARG A 118 13.88 12.13 2.20
N GLU A 119 13.34 12.94 3.12
CA GLU A 119 14.15 13.55 4.18
C GLU A 119 14.15 12.71 5.46
N ILE A 120 12.98 12.22 5.90
CA ILE A 120 12.85 11.49 7.16
C ILE A 120 13.23 10.03 6.97
N LEU A 121 12.62 9.34 6.00
CA LEU A 121 12.87 7.92 5.72
C LEU A 121 14.11 7.70 4.82
N ARG A 122 14.57 8.73 4.10
CA ARG A 122 15.75 8.71 3.22
C ARG A 122 15.70 7.58 2.17
N LEU A 123 14.55 7.34 1.60
CA LEU A 123 14.33 6.20 0.70
C LEU A 123 15.12 6.29 -0.59
N ASP A 124 15.40 7.50 -1.11
CA ASP A 124 16.23 7.69 -2.30
C ASP A 124 17.66 7.14 -2.15
N ALA A 125 18.14 6.92 -0.90
CA ALA A 125 19.44 6.32 -0.64
C ALA A 125 19.47 4.79 -0.88
N VAL A 126 18.30 4.14 -0.84
CA VAL A 126 18.19 2.68 -0.90
C VAL A 126 17.32 2.18 -2.06
N SER A 127 16.48 3.04 -2.62
CA SER A 127 15.56 2.65 -3.70
C SER A 127 15.15 3.85 -4.55
N ASN A 128 14.94 3.61 -5.86
CA ASN A 128 14.26 4.54 -6.75
C ASN A 128 12.76 4.18 -6.93
N ALA A 129 12.24 3.25 -6.09
CA ALA A 129 10.84 2.82 -6.11
C ALA A 129 10.25 2.81 -4.70
N TRP A 130 9.22 3.64 -4.47
CA TRP A 130 8.54 3.75 -3.18
C TRP A 130 7.17 4.41 -3.33
N ARG A 131 6.31 4.19 -2.32
CA ARG A 131 4.98 4.80 -2.21
C ARG A 131 5.11 6.28 -1.87
N VAL A 132 4.74 7.17 -2.80
CA VAL A 132 4.76 8.63 -2.63
C VAL A 132 3.62 9.09 -1.73
N VAL A 133 2.41 8.58 -2.00
CA VAL A 133 1.20 8.90 -1.22
C VAL A 133 0.47 7.63 -0.87
N HIS A 134 0.18 7.44 0.43
CA HIS A 134 -0.55 6.29 0.96
C HIS A 134 -1.89 6.69 1.59
N SER A 135 -2.78 7.23 0.77
CA SER A 135 -4.18 7.50 1.11
C SER A 135 -4.37 8.18 2.47
N GLU A 136 -5.13 7.57 3.39
CA GLU A 136 -5.41 8.10 4.73
C GLU A 136 -4.14 8.34 5.54
N GLY A 137 -3.11 7.52 5.34
CA GLY A 137 -1.83 7.66 6.05
C GLY A 137 -1.14 9.00 5.82
N ASP A 138 -1.37 9.62 4.67
CA ASP A 138 -0.85 10.95 4.30
C ASP A 138 -1.93 12.04 4.33
N GLY A 139 -3.13 11.73 4.85
CA GLY A 139 -4.26 12.67 4.90
C GLY A 139 -4.90 12.96 3.53
N LEU A 140 -4.58 12.16 2.51
CA LEU A 140 -5.09 12.28 1.14
C LEU A 140 -6.04 11.12 0.81
N SER A 141 -7.12 10.99 1.60
CA SER A 141 -8.07 9.87 1.58
C SER A 141 -8.55 9.50 0.18
N GLY A 142 -8.13 8.32 -0.29
CA GLY A 142 -8.48 7.80 -1.60
C GLY A 142 -7.51 8.17 -2.73
N LEU A 143 -6.28 8.59 -2.41
CA LEU A 143 -5.19 8.75 -3.36
C LEU A 143 -4.05 7.80 -3.03
N VAL A 144 -3.58 7.07 -4.02
CA VAL A 144 -2.35 6.28 -3.96
C VAL A 144 -1.43 6.74 -5.09
N VAL A 145 -0.16 6.96 -4.78
CA VAL A 145 0.86 7.30 -5.77
C VAL A 145 2.10 6.46 -5.48
N ASP A 146 2.52 5.68 -6.47
CA ASP A 146 3.77 4.93 -6.44
C ASP A 146 4.77 5.53 -7.41
N ARG A 147 6.04 5.57 -7.02
CA ARG A 147 7.16 5.94 -7.87
C ARG A 147 7.91 4.69 -8.30
N TYR A 148 8.22 4.59 -9.58
CA TYR A 148 9.08 3.58 -10.18
C TYR A 148 10.09 4.28 -11.10
N ASP A 149 11.25 4.63 -10.54
CA ASP A 149 12.28 5.45 -11.18
C ASP A 149 11.75 6.83 -11.61
N ASP A 150 11.59 7.09 -12.90
CA ASP A 150 11.01 8.31 -13.47
C ASP A 150 9.48 8.24 -13.68
N LEU A 151 8.85 7.08 -13.40
CA LEU A 151 7.42 6.87 -13.60
C LEU A 151 6.65 7.02 -12.30
N LEU A 152 5.67 7.92 -12.26
CA LEU A 152 4.67 8.02 -11.21
C LEU A 152 3.38 7.33 -11.64
N VAL A 153 2.93 6.39 -10.83
CA VAL A 153 1.66 5.67 -11.01
C VAL A 153 0.65 6.21 -10.01
N VAL A 154 -0.43 6.82 -10.51
CA VAL A 154 -1.46 7.48 -9.70
C VAL A 154 -2.74 6.66 -9.77
N GLU A 155 -3.21 6.17 -8.62
CA GLU A 155 -4.45 5.41 -8.53
C GLU A 155 -5.49 6.18 -7.70
N PHE A 156 -6.69 6.37 -8.27
CA PHE A 156 -7.80 7.07 -7.64
C PHE A 156 -8.79 6.09 -7.01
N PHE A 157 -8.95 6.17 -5.70
CA PHE A 157 -9.91 5.39 -4.90
C PHE A 157 -11.13 6.21 -4.44
N SER A 158 -11.22 7.49 -4.82
CA SER A 158 -12.36 8.32 -4.48
C SER A 158 -12.72 9.30 -5.58
N ALA A 159 -14.01 9.59 -5.71
CA ALA A 159 -14.50 10.61 -6.63
C ALA A 159 -13.90 12.00 -6.33
N GLY A 160 -13.54 12.27 -5.07
CA GLY A 160 -12.93 13.54 -4.67
C GLY A 160 -11.53 13.71 -5.23
N MET A 161 -10.68 12.71 -5.07
CA MET A 161 -9.31 12.74 -5.63
C MET A 161 -9.34 12.79 -7.16
N TYR A 162 -10.22 11.99 -7.79
CA TYR A 162 -10.41 12.05 -9.24
C TYR A 162 -10.86 13.44 -9.74
N ARG A 163 -11.82 14.05 -9.05
CA ARG A 163 -12.36 15.38 -9.43
C ARG A 163 -11.28 16.46 -9.39
N HIS A 164 -10.39 16.38 -8.43
CA HIS A 164 -9.32 17.34 -8.20
C HIS A 164 -7.95 16.89 -8.73
N ARG A 165 -7.92 15.93 -9.66
CA ARG A 165 -6.69 15.32 -10.21
C ARG A 165 -5.70 16.31 -10.82
N GLU A 166 -6.18 17.42 -11.40
CA GLU A 166 -5.27 18.42 -11.98
C GLU A 166 -4.41 19.08 -10.90
N TRP A 167 -4.99 19.42 -9.73
CA TRP A 167 -4.22 19.93 -8.59
C TRP A 167 -3.20 18.91 -8.07
N ILE A 168 -3.57 17.62 -8.11
CA ILE A 168 -2.68 16.52 -7.73
C ILE A 168 -1.53 16.41 -8.73
N TYR A 169 -1.83 16.44 -10.03
CA TYR A 169 -0.79 16.38 -11.07
C TYR A 169 0.15 17.58 -11.02
N ASP A 170 -0.35 18.78 -10.77
CA ASP A 170 0.49 19.98 -10.67
C ASP A 170 1.41 19.90 -9.45
N ALA A 171 0.90 19.45 -8.31
CA ALA A 171 1.69 19.22 -7.12
C ALA A 171 2.77 18.14 -7.34
N LEU A 172 2.41 17.02 -8.00
CA LEU A 172 3.37 15.96 -8.31
C LEU A 172 4.42 16.40 -9.32
N ARG A 173 4.07 17.18 -10.36
CA ARG A 173 5.05 17.77 -11.29
C ARG A 173 6.02 18.73 -10.61
N HIS A 174 5.56 19.45 -9.59
CA HIS A 174 6.44 20.31 -8.80
C HIS A 174 7.49 19.50 -8.05
N GLU A 175 7.09 18.39 -7.43
CA GLU A 175 7.98 17.52 -6.64
C GLU A 175 8.87 16.62 -7.54
N PHE A 176 8.40 16.27 -8.74
CA PHE A 176 9.04 15.38 -9.70
C PHE A 176 8.96 15.96 -11.12
N PRO A 177 9.73 17.00 -11.43
CA PRO A 177 9.59 17.75 -12.70
C PRO A 177 9.83 16.91 -13.96
N ASP A 178 10.67 15.89 -13.87
CA ASP A 178 11.04 15.03 -15.00
C ASP A 178 10.22 13.73 -15.07
N ALA A 179 9.23 13.55 -14.18
CA ALA A 179 8.49 12.31 -14.10
C ALA A 179 7.48 12.13 -15.23
N ARG A 180 7.39 10.91 -15.73
CA ARG A 180 6.28 10.43 -16.56
C ARG A 180 5.13 10.02 -15.64
N PHE A 181 3.89 10.18 -16.12
CA PHE A 181 2.70 9.84 -15.34
C PHE A 181 1.90 8.75 -16.03
N TYR A 182 1.45 7.80 -15.24
CA TYR A 182 0.38 6.87 -15.58
C TYR A 182 -0.68 6.89 -14.49
N SER A 183 -1.94 7.05 -14.87
CA SER A 183 -3.02 7.15 -13.90
C SER A 183 -4.21 6.31 -14.30
N PHE A 184 -4.84 5.69 -13.31
CA PHE A 184 -6.00 4.82 -13.50
C PHE A 184 -6.88 4.79 -12.24
N ALA A 185 -8.02 4.13 -12.36
CA ALA A 185 -8.87 3.74 -11.25
C ALA A 185 -9.46 2.36 -11.56
N ASP A 186 -9.52 1.49 -10.56
CA ASP A 186 -10.16 0.17 -10.68
C ASP A 186 -11.64 0.32 -11.03
N GLU A 187 -12.17 -0.49 -11.95
CA GLU A 187 -13.57 -0.41 -12.39
C GLU A 187 -14.58 -0.58 -11.25
N HIS A 188 -14.24 -1.42 -10.26
CA HIS A 188 -15.09 -1.61 -9.10
C HIS A 188 -15.15 -0.35 -8.24
N VAL A 189 -14.02 0.34 -8.07
CA VAL A 189 -13.94 1.63 -7.37
C VAL A 189 -14.74 2.69 -8.13
N GLN A 190 -14.60 2.77 -9.46
CA GLN A 190 -15.36 3.71 -10.28
C GLN A 190 -16.86 3.54 -10.09
N LYS A 191 -17.37 2.29 -10.09
CA LYS A 191 -18.78 1.98 -9.85
C LYS A 191 -19.22 2.36 -8.43
N GLN A 192 -18.40 2.08 -7.41
CA GLN A 192 -18.71 2.41 -6.02
C GLN A 192 -18.70 3.92 -5.73
N GLU A 193 -17.80 4.64 -6.36
CA GLU A 193 -17.59 6.08 -6.16
C GLU A 193 -18.33 6.96 -7.19
N SER A 194 -18.98 6.34 -8.20
CA SER A 194 -19.79 7.01 -9.23
C SER A 194 -19.02 8.04 -10.04
N PHE A 195 -17.91 7.62 -10.62
CA PHE A 195 -17.17 8.36 -11.64
C PHE A 195 -16.67 7.41 -12.73
N ASP A 196 -16.39 7.96 -13.91
CA ASP A 196 -15.83 7.23 -15.04
C ASP A 196 -14.43 7.75 -15.33
N TYR A 197 -13.47 6.85 -15.45
CA TYR A 197 -12.11 7.20 -15.78
C TYR A 197 -11.45 6.13 -16.65
N ARG A 198 -10.85 6.55 -17.75
CA ARG A 198 -9.99 5.69 -18.57
C ARG A 198 -8.53 5.93 -18.18
N PRO A 199 -7.69 4.89 -18.16
CA PRO A 199 -6.26 5.07 -17.89
C PRO A 199 -5.65 6.13 -18.82
N VAL A 200 -4.83 7.01 -18.24
CA VAL A 200 -4.16 8.10 -18.95
C VAL A 200 -2.67 8.03 -18.68
N SER A 201 -1.90 8.16 -19.76
CA SER A 201 -0.45 8.32 -19.71
C SER A 201 -0.04 9.70 -20.19
N SER A 202 0.92 10.33 -19.56
CA SER A 202 1.47 11.63 -19.97
C SER A 202 2.15 11.57 -21.34
N THR A 203 2.57 10.39 -21.80
CA THR A 203 3.17 10.16 -23.11
C THR A 203 2.16 9.78 -24.19
N GLY A 204 0.87 9.62 -23.84
CA GLY A 204 -0.18 9.16 -24.74
C GLY A 204 -0.15 7.68 -25.10
N ALA A 205 0.89 6.94 -24.68
CA ALA A 205 1.04 5.50 -24.88
C ALA A 205 1.02 4.77 -23.53
N THR A 206 0.73 3.47 -23.54
CA THR A 206 0.92 2.61 -22.36
C THR A 206 2.36 2.73 -21.87
N PRO A 207 2.61 2.97 -20.58
CA PRO A 207 3.97 3.15 -20.09
C PRO A 207 4.78 1.87 -20.26
N GLU A 208 6.01 2.02 -20.74
CA GLU A 208 6.98 0.95 -20.72
C GLU A 208 7.33 0.59 -19.27
N PRO A 209 7.59 -0.69 -18.97
CA PRO A 209 8.04 -1.10 -17.66
C PRO A 209 9.31 -0.37 -17.21
N ALA A 210 9.35 0.06 -15.96
CA ALA A 210 10.53 0.68 -15.37
C ALA A 210 11.46 -0.38 -14.76
N ILE A 211 12.77 -0.15 -14.84
CA ILE A 211 13.75 -0.93 -14.05
C ILE A 211 14.02 -0.19 -12.75
N ILE A 212 13.62 -0.81 -11.67
CA ILE A 212 13.79 -0.27 -10.33
C ILE A 212 14.96 -0.95 -9.61
N THR A 213 15.50 -0.25 -8.62
CA THR A 213 16.54 -0.77 -7.75
C THR A 213 16.10 -0.60 -6.29
N GLU A 214 16.30 -1.65 -5.49
CA GLU A 214 15.96 -1.73 -4.09
C GLU A 214 17.10 -2.41 -3.34
N HIS A 215 17.82 -1.69 -2.45
CA HIS A 215 19.02 -2.17 -1.77
C HIS A 215 20.07 -2.83 -2.71
N GLY A 216 20.19 -2.31 -3.92
CA GLY A 216 21.08 -2.81 -4.96
C GLY A 216 20.52 -3.98 -5.79
N VAL A 217 19.35 -4.53 -5.46
CA VAL A 217 18.66 -5.56 -6.23
C VAL A 217 17.74 -4.92 -7.26
N ARG A 218 17.79 -5.38 -8.52
CA ARG A 218 17.05 -4.80 -9.64
C ARG A 218 15.79 -5.60 -9.95
N PHE A 219 14.70 -4.89 -10.26
CA PHE A 219 13.43 -5.49 -10.66
C PHE A 219 12.78 -4.74 -11.82
N ARG A 220 11.98 -5.45 -12.59
CA ARG A 220 11.06 -4.86 -13.57
C ARG A 220 9.74 -4.54 -12.87
N ALA A 221 9.33 -3.27 -12.87
CA ALA A 221 8.02 -2.81 -12.45
C ALA A 221 7.18 -2.52 -13.69
N ASP A 222 6.02 -3.15 -13.82
CA ASP A 222 5.13 -3.05 -14.98
C ASP A 222 3.72 -2.65 -14.54
N PRO A 223 3.43 -1.35 -14.43
CA PRO A 223 2.14 -0.88 -13.91
C PRO A 223 0.96 -1.09 -14.88
N ALA A 224 1.21 -1.34 -16.15
CA ALA A 224 0.16 -1.55 -17.14
C ALA A 224 -0.18 -3.03 -17.37
N GLY A 225 0.78 -3.92 -17.13
CA GLY A 225 0.64 -5.37 -17.36
C GLY A 225 0.48 -6.20 -16.08
N ALA A 226 0.69 -5.62 -14.90
CA ALA A 226 0.71 -6.35 -13.64
C ALA A 226 -0.50 -6.05 -12.74
N HIS A 227 -0.71 -6.94 -11.77
CA HIS A 227 -1.64 -6.68 -10.67
C HIS A 227 -1.19 -5.49 -9.82
N LYS A 228 -2.10 -4.65 -9.37
CA LYS A 228 -1.86 -3.40 -8.62
C LYS A 228 -1.05 -2.37 -9.46
N THR A 229 -0.19 -1.60 -8.80
CA THR A 229 0.60 -0.52 -9.40
C THR A 229 1.88 -0.99 -10.11
N GLY A 230 2.19 -2.32 -10.10
CA GLY A 230 3.29 -2.90 -10.89
C GLY A 230 4.42 -3.55 -10.11
N PHE A 231 4.58 -3.25 -8.82
CA PHE A 231 5.56 -3.85 -7.92
C PHE A 231 5.12 -3.71 -6.45
N PHE A 232 5.53 -4.64 -5.59
CA PHE A 232 5.16 -4.67 -4.17
C PHE A 232 6.22 -3.98 -3.31
N ALA A 233 6.32 -2.65 -3.39
CA ALA A 233 7.25 -1.86 -2.60
C ALA A 233 6.98 -1.95 -1.07
N ASP A 234 5.76 -2.33 -0.69
CA ASP A 234 5.36 -2.56 0.70
C ASP A 234 6.13 -3.67 1.42
N GLN A 235 6.74 -4.60 0.66
CA GLN A 235 7.55 -5.69 1.19
C GLN A 235 9.06 -5.38 1.27
N ARG A 236 9.52 -4.17 0.91
CA ARG A 236 10.94 -3.80 0.82
C ARG A 236 11.72 -4.13 2.09
N GLU A 237 11.28 -3.65 3.25
CA GLU A 237 11.96 -3.88 4.53
C GLU A 237 11.88 -5.34 4.98
N ASN A 238 10.84 -6.05 4.58
CA ASN A 238 10.69 -7.49 4.86
C ASN A 238 11.67 -8.31 4.00
N ARG A 239 11.81 -7.97 2.71
CA ARG A 239 12.80 -8.59 1.82
C ARG A 239 14.21 -8.35 2.32
N GLU A 240 14.55 -7.11 2.65
CA GLU A 240 15.88 -6.74 3.15
C GLU A 240 16.20 -7.48 4.45
N TRP A 241 15.30 -7.46 5.44
CA TRP A 241 15.52 -8.16 6.71
C TRP A 241 15.75 -9.66 6.50
N LEU A 242 14.92 -10.30 5.68
CA LEU A 242 15.02 -11.74 5.41
C LEU A 242 16.31 -12.08 4.67
N SER A 243 16.76 -11.22 3.78
CA SER A 243 17.95 -11.42 2.95
C SER A 243 19.25 -11.56 3.76
N HIS A 244 19.28 -11.04 4.97
CA HIS A 244 20.42 -11.23 5.89
C HIS A 244 20.44 -12.61 6.58
N GLN A 245 19.43 -13.45 6.36
CA GLN A 245 19.27 -14.75 7.02
C GLN A 245 19.50 -15.94 6.04
N VAL A 246 19.89 -15.67 4.77
CA VAL A 246 19.81 -16.67 3.68
C VAL A 246 21.16 -17.17 3.14
N GLU A 247 22.28 -16.55 3.53
CA GLU A 247 23.60 -16.91 3.00
C GLU A 247 23.91 -18.40 3.21
N GLY A 248 24.28 -19.08 2.13
CA GLY A 248 24.58 -20.52 2.11
C GLY A 248 23.36 -21.45 2.30
N LYS A 249 22.13 -20.91 2.36
CA LYS A 249 20.92 -21.67 2.70
C LYS A 249 20.10 -22.06 1.48
N ARG A 250 19.33 -23.14 1.62
CA ARG A 250 18.27 -23.52 0.67
C ARG A 250 16.99 -22.74 0.99
N VAL A 251 16.50 -22.01 0.03
CA VAL A 251 15.32 -21.10 0.18
C VAL A 251 14.18 -21.59 -0.72
N LEU A 252 12.97 -21.65 -0.15
CA LEU A 252 11.73 -21.91 -0.87
C LEU A 252 10.84 -20.65 -0.78
N ASP A 253 10.48 -20.11 -1.94
CA ASP A 253 9.62 -18.91 -2.07
C ASP A 253 8.27 -19.32 -2.67
N LEU A 254 7.26 -19.44 -1.81
CA LEU A 254 5.89 -19.87 -2.14
C LEU A 254 5.00 -18.68 -2.45
N CYS A 255 4.23 -18.77 -3.55
CA CYS A 255 3.49 -17.65 -4.12
C CYS A 255 4.45 -16.50 -4.47
N CYS A 256 5.56 -16.86 -5.16
CA CYS A 256 6.71 -15.98 -5.33
C CYS A 256 6.45 -14.77 -6.24
N ASN A 257 5.31 -14.74 -6.95
CA ASN A 257 4.94 -13.68 -7.88
C ASN A 257 6.11 -13.38 -8.84
N THR A 258 6.54 -12.13 -8.97
CA THR A 258 7.68 -11.71 -9.80
C THR A 258 9.06 -11.99 -9.18
N GLY A 259 9.13 -12.86 -8.16
CA GLY A 259 10.36 -13.33 -7.53
C GLY A 259 10.98 -12.39 -6.52
N GLY A 260 10.20 -11.48 -5.91
CA GLY A 260 10.71 -10.43 -5.05
C GLY A 260 11.62 -10.94 -3.92
N PHE A 261 11.17 -11.91 -3.13
CA PHE A 261 11.97 -12.49 -2.04
C PHE A 261 13.05 -13.43 -2.57
N GLY A 262 12.72 -14.29 -3.55
CA GLY A 262 13.66 -15.27 -4.10
C GLY A 262 14.87 -14.61 -4.76
N VAL A 263 14.68 -13.52 -5.51
CA VAL A 263 15.80 -12.77 -6.14
C VAL A 263 16.70 -12.14 -5.07
N TYR A 264 16.11 -11.53 -4.01
CA TYR A 264 16.90 -11.04 -2.88
C TYR A 264 17.72 -12.14 -2.24
N ALA A 265 17.12 -13.31 -1.99
CA ALA A 265 17.80 -14.44 -1.39
C ALA A 265 18.98 -14.92 -2.26
N ALA A 266 18.77 -15.03 -3.56
CA ALA A 266 19.84 -15.46 -4.49
C ALA A 266 20.97 -14.42 -4.56
N VAL A 267 20.68 -13.13 -4.65
CA VAL A 267 21.68 -12.03 -4.63
C VAL A 267 22.49 -12.02 -3.33
N ARG A 268 21.87 -12.38 -2.21
CA ARG A 268 22.53 -12.46 -0.89
C ARG A 268 23.16 -13.82 -0.58
N GLY A 269 23.39 -14.65 -1.61
CA GLY A 269 24.24 -15.83 -1.48
C GLY A 269 23.52 -17.09 -0.98
N ALA A 270 22.18 -17.18 -1.14
CA ALA A 270 21.50 -18.46 -0.94
C ALA A 270 22.10 -19.53 -1.84
N SER A 271 22.32 -20.76 -1.31
CA SER A 271 22.92 -21.85 -2.06
C SER A 271 22.00 -22.45 -3.11
N GLU A 272 20.69 -22.40 -2.85
CA GLU A 272 19.62 -22.82 -3.76
C GLU A 272 18.39 -21.98 -3.49
N VAL A 273 17.71 -21.52 -4.55
CA VAL A 273 16.41 -20.86 -4.46
C VAL A 273 15.42 -21.54 -5.39
N VAL A 274 14.25 -21.89 -4.84
CA VAL A 274 13.12 -22.44 -5.58
C VAL A 274 11.95 -21.50 -5.40
N GLY A 275 11.43 -20.94 -6.50
CA GLY A 275 10.25 -20.08 -6.51
C GLY A 275 9.04 -20.80 -7.11
N ILE A 276 7.89 -20.75 -6.45
CA ILE A 276 6.67 -21.42 -6.89
C ILE A 276 5.53 -20.40 -6.98
N ASP A 277 4.88 -20.39 -8.13
CA ASP A 277 3.63 -19.65 -8.35
C ASP A 277 2.73 -20.43 -9.30
N ILE A 278 1.43 -20.16 -9.24
CA ILE A 278 0.45 -20.77 -10.14
C ILE A 278 0.39 -20.05 -11.49
N ASP A 279 0.79 -18.80 -11.52
CA ASP A 279 0.72 -17.92 -12.68
C ASP A 279 2.04 -17.93 -13.48
N GLN A 280 1.98 -18.45 -14.72
CA GLN A 280 3.14 -18.52 -15.60
C GLN A 280 3.66 -17.14 -16.02
N ASP A 281 2.78 -16.17 -16.22
CA ASP A 281 3.16 -14.83 -16.70
C ASP A 281 4.02 -14.10 -15.66
N VAL A 282 3.66 -14.19 -14.37
CA VAL A 282 4.48 -13.62 -13.30
C VAL A 282 5.82 -14.36 -13.13
N LEU A 283 5.85 -15.69 -13.37
CA LEU A 283 7.10 -16.44 -13.36
C LEU A 283 8.04 -16.08 -14.50
N ASP A 284 7.51 -15.69 -15.66
CA ASP A 284 8.35 -15.20 -16.77
C ASP A 284 9.00 -13.85 -16.43
N ILE A 285 8.25 -12.97 -15.72
CA ILE A 285 8.82 -11.74 -15.16
C ILE A 285 9.88 -12.08 -14.08
N ALA A 286 9.61 -13.06 -13.21
CA ALA A 286 10.55 -13.49 -12.17
C ALA A 286 11.87 -14.02 -12.76
N ARG A 287 11.81 -14.79 -13.87
CA ARG A 287 13.02 -15.22 -14.62
C ARG A 287 13.78 -14.01 -15.19
N GLY A 288 13.06 -13.01 -15.70
CA GLY A 288 13.62 -11.74 -16.13
C GLY A 288 14.34 -11.00 -14.99
N ASN A 289 13.72 -10.94 -13.81
CA ASN A 289 14.29 -10.32 -12.62
C ASN A 289 15.54 -11.06 -12.11
N ALA A 290 15.54 -12.39 -12.12
CA ALA A 290 16.73 -13.18 -11.80
C ALA A 290 17.88 -12.88 -12.78
N LYS A 291 17.57 -12.80 -14.08
CA LYS A 291 18.56 -12.46 -15.13
C LYS A 291 19.12 -11.03 -14.96
N LEU A 292 18.29 -10.06 -14.60
CA LEU A 292 18.73 -8.67 -14.32
C LEU A 292 19.79 -8.59 -13.22
N ASN A 293 19.81 -9.56 -12.31
CA ASN A 293 20.72 -9.63 -11.16
C ASN A 293 21.80 -10.71 -11.30
N ASP A 294 21.93 -11.34 -12.47
CA ASP A 294 22.91 -12.40 -12.78
C ASP A 294 22.83 -13.59 -11.80
N VAL A 295 21.63 -13.91 -11.29
CA VAL A 295 21.40 -15.04 -10.37
C VAL A 295 20.58 -16.16 -11.01
N ARG A 296 20.71 -17.37 -10.46
CA ARG A 296 19.96 -18.54 -10.88
C ARG A 296 18.94 -18.95 -9.84
N ILE A 297 17.69 -19.10 -10.28
CA ILE A 297 16.56 -19.53 -9.44
C ILE A 297 15.77 -20.56 -10.23
N ARG A 298 15.36 -21.63 -9.57
CA ARG A 298 14.44 -22.62 -10.14
C ARG A 298 13.01 -22.17 -9.94
N PHE A 299 12.36 -21.66 -10.98
CA PHE A 299 10.94 -21.31 -10.96
C PHE A 299 10.08 -22.46 -11.45
N VAL A 300 9.02 -22.77 -10.71
CA VAL A 300 8.08 -23.89 -10.96
C VAL A 300 6.66 -23.34 -10.98
N GLN A 301 5.95 -23.57 -12.09
CA GLN A 301 4.51 -23.30 -12.16
C GLN A 301 3.76 -24.44 -11.47
N ALA A 302 3.17 -24.19 -10.31
CA ALA A 302 2.40 -25.17 -9.56
C ALA A 302 1.45 -24.55 -8.55
N ASP A 303 0.39 -25.28 -8.21
CA ASP A 303 -0.39 -25.03 -7.00
C ASP A 303 0.44 -25.51 -5.78
N ILE A 304 0.63 -24.63 -4.81
CA ILE A 304 1.45 -24.90 -3.63
C ILE A 304 0.90 -26.02 -2.74
N PHE A 305 -0.41 -26.31 -2.75
CA PHE A 305 -1.01 -27.33 -1.90
C PHE A 305 -0.58 -28.76 -2.28
N PRO A 306 -0.76 -29.24 -3.53
CA PRO A 306 -0.22 -30.52 -3.95
C PRO A 306 1.32 -30.52 -3.91
N TRP A 307 1.96 -29.44 -4.40
CA TRP A 307 3.42 -29.37 -4.46
C TRP A 307 4.09 -29.57 -3.09
N LEU A 308 3.59 -28.90 -2.04
CA LEU A 308 4.12 -29.04 -0.67
C LEU A 308 3.93 -30.44 -0.09
N ARG A 309 2.81 -31.12 -0.42
CA ARG A 309 2.60 -32.52 0.01
C ARG A 309 3.61 -33.45 -0.65
N ASP A 310 3.83 -33.27 -1.94
CA ASP A 310 4.78 -34.10 -2.71
C ASP A 310 6.22 -33.86 -2.23
N ALA A 311 6.60 -32.61 -2.00
CA ALA A 311 7.91 -32.23 -1.46
C ALA A 311 8.14 -32.84 -0.06
N ALA A 312 7.15 -32.75 0.83
CA ALA A 312 7.23 -33.35 2.17
C ALA A 312 7.35 -34.90 2.10
N ASN A 313 6.58 -35.55 1.23
CA ASN A 313 6.63 -36.99 1.02
C ASN A 313 8.00 -37.45 0.41
N ALA A 314 8.61 -36.59 -0.42
CA ALA A 314 9.94 -36.82 -0.97
C ALA A 314 11.08 -36.55 0.05
N GLY A 315 10.75 -36.00 1.23
CA GLY A 315 11.73 -35.62 2.25
C GLY A 315 12.49 -34.34 1.93
N ASP A 316 11.97 -33.52 1.02
CA ASP A 316 12.54 -32.19 0.74
C ASP A 316 12.44 -31.30 1.95
N ALA A 317 13.54 -30.62 2.28
CA ALA A 317 13.59 -29.70 3.42
C ALA A 317 14.43 -28.46 3.10
N TYR A 318 13.95 -27.31 3.54
CA TYR A 318 14.53 -26.00 3.29
C TYR A 318 14.94 -25.32 4.58
N ASP A 319 16.01 -24.53 4.51
CA ASP A 319 16.49 -23.75 5.66
C ASP A 319 15.61 -22.51 5.88
N VAL A 320 15.06 -21.96 4.78
CA VAL A 320 14.15 -20.80 4.82
C VAL A 320 12.97 -21.08 3.88
N VAL A 321 11.76 -20.94 4.41
CA VAL A 321 10.52 -21.02 3.64
C VAL A 321 9.78 -19.68 3.75
N ILE A 322 9.41 -19.13 2.61
CA ILE A 322 8.66 -17.89 2.46
C ILE A 322 7.26 -18.24 1.98
N LEU A 323 6.24 -17.64 2.57
CA LEU A 323 4.84 -17.85 2.19
C LEU A 323 4.12 -16.50 2.16
N ASP A 324 4.04 -15.90 0.97
CA ASP A 324 3.40 -14.59 0.73
C ASP A 324 2.21 -14.71 -0.24
N PRO A 325 1.08 -15.29 0.21
CA PRO A 325 -0.06 -15.53 -0.65
C PRO A 325 -0.83 -14.25 -0.96
N ALA A 326 -1.56 -14.26 -2.07
CA ALA A 326 -2.48 -13.21 -2.46
C ALA A 326 -3.58 -12.98 -1.40
N LYS A 327 -4.22 -11.82 -1.46
CA LYS A 327 -5.33 -11.45 -0.56
C LYS A 327 -6.45 -12.48 -0.59
N MET A 328 -6.78 -13.06 0.56
CA MET A 328 -7.74 -14.17 0.68
C MET A 328 -9.19 -13.72 0.66
N THR A 329 -9.50 -12.52 1.16
CA THR A 329 -10.89 -12.01 1.14
C THR A 329 -10.95 -10.49 1.19
N ARG A 330 -12.04 -9.95 0.63
CA ARG A 330 -12.48 -8.55 0.75
C ARG A 330 -13.77 -8.44 1.57
N ASP A 331 -14.33 -9.58 2.00
CA ASP A 331 -15.62 -9.67 2.68
C ASP A 331 -15.46 -10.17 4.12
N ARG A 332 -16.19 -9.54 5.05
CA ARG A 332 -16.18 -9.88 6.48
C ARG A 332 -16.69 -11.29 6.75
N GLU A 333 -17.68 -11.76 5.99
CA GLU A 333 -18.26 -13.11 6.13
C GLU A 333 -17.26 -14.20 5.72
N GLN A 334 -16.25 -13.85 4.91
CA GLN A 334 -15.23 -14.76 4.42
C GLN A 334 -13.94 -14.77 5.27
N VAL A 335 -13.91 -14.06 6.41
CA VAL A 335 -12.71 -14.00 7.29
C VAL A 335 -12.39 -15.38 7.89
N ILE A 336 -13.39 -16.13 8.36
CA ILE A 336 -13.19 -17.47 8.94
C ILE A 336 -12.70 -18.46 7.88
N PRO A 337 -13.31 -18.58 6.68
CA PRO A 337 -12.75 -19.37 5.59
C PRO A 337 -11.31 -18.96 5.21
N ALA A 338 -11.01 -17.67 5.17
CA ALA A 338 -9.68 -17.17 4.88
C ALA A 338 -8.65 -17.62 5.92
N LEU A 339 -8.96 -17.51 7.21
CA LEU A 339 -8.11 -17.99 8.31
C LEU A 339 -7.85 -19.50 8.22
N LYS A 340 -8.87 -20.30 7.84
CA LYS A 340 -8.71 -21.73 7.62
C LYS A 340 -7.73 -22.01 6.47
N LYS A 341 -7.84 -21.28 5.36
CA LYS A 341 -6.92 -21.41 4.23
C LYS A 341 -5.49 -21.02 4.61
N TYR A 342 -5.29 -19.92 5.36
CA TYR A 342 -3.97 -19.56 5.91
C TYR A 342 -3.41 -20.65 6.81
N LEU A 343 -4.24 -21.26 7.68
CA LEU A 343 -3.82 -22.36 8.55
C LEU A 343 -3.34 -23.57 7.73
N ASP A 344 -4.08 -24.00 6.72
CA ASP A 344 -3.74 -25.13 5.88
C ASP A 344 -2.42 -24.88 5.12
N MET A 345 -2.23 -23.67 4.56
CA MET A 345 -1.00 -23.28 3.86
C MET A 345 0.21 -23.29 4.79
N ASN A 346 0.09 -22.63 5.96
CA ASN A 346 1.19 -22.57 6.93
C ASN A 346 1.54 -23.94 7.51
N LYS A 347 0.54 -24.79 7.79
CA LYS A 347 0.76 -26.17 8.23
C LYS A 347 1.56 -26.97 7.20
N LEU A 348 1.22 -26.87 5.91
CA LEU A 348 1.96 -27.56 4.85
C LEU A 348 3.37 -26.99 4.67
N ALA A 349 3.53 -25.68 4.71
CA ALA A 349 4.83 -25.03 4.62
C ALA A 349 5.77 -25.47 5.75
N LEU A 350 5.25 -25.61 6.98
CA LEU A 350 6.01 -26.13 8.14
C LEU A 350 6.51 -27.56 7.95
N GLY A 351 5.84 -28.37 7.13
CA GLY A 351 6.24 -29.73 6.81
C GLY A 351 7.57 -29.82 6.02
N VAL A 352 7.97 -28.73 5.36
CA VAL A 352 9.21 -28.67 4.56
C VAL A 352 10.26 -27.72 5.15
N VAL A 353 10.02 -27.11 6.32
CA VAL A 353 11.05 -26.34 7.04
C VAL A 353 11.92 -27.29 7.86
N LYS A 354 13.25 -27.20 7.72
CA LYS A 354 14.19 -27.95 8.58
C LYS A 354 14.03 -27.55 10.05
N PRO A 355 14.28 -28.45 11.02
CA PRO A 355 14.49 -28.06 12.40
C PRO A 355 15.56 -26.96 12.51
N GLY A 356 15.30 -25.92 13.27
CA GLY A 356 16.12 -24.71 13.36
C GLY A 356 16.00 -23.75 12.18
N GLY A 357 15.24 -24.11 11.14
CA GLY A 357 15.00 -23.28 9.96
C GLY A 357 14.02 -22.11 10.22
N LEU A 358 13.82 -21.30 9.20
CA LEU A 358 13.02 -20.07 9.27
C LEU A 358 11.75 -20.19 8.39
N LEU A 359 10.60 -19.83 8.96
CA LEU A 359 9.37 -19.56 8.22
C LEU A 359 9.11 -18.05 8.21
N ALA A 360 9.03 -17.44 7.02
CA ALA A 360 8.56 -16.08 6.81
C ALA A 360 7.17 -16.14 6.19
N THR A 361 6.14 -15.72 6.92
CA THR A 361 4.75 -15.84 6.46
C THR A 361 4.01 -14.52 6.53
N PHE A 362 3.15 -14.28 5.51
CA PHE A 362 2.54 -12.98 5.28
C PHE A 362 1.03 -13.07 5.08
N SER A 363 0.35 -11.97 5.36
CA SER A 363 -1.05 -11.77 5.03
C SER A 363 -1.33 -10.32 4.66
N CYS A 364 -1.74 -10.06 3.42
CA CYS A 364 -2.22 -8.76 2.96
C CYS A 364 -3.75 -8.60 3.09
N THR A 365 -4.45 -9.52 3.79
CA THR A 365 -5.88 -9.45 4.04
C THR A 365 -6.18 -8.49 5.19
N GLY A 366 -6.55 -7.24 4.88
CA GLY A 366 -6.78 -6.20 5.89
C GLY A 366 -7.88 -6.53 6.93
N LEU A 367 -8.81 -7.44 6.59
CA LEU A 367 -9.86 -7.89 7.51
C LEU A 367 -9.38 -8.93 8.54
N VAL A 368 -8.21 -9.52 8.34
CA VAL A 368 -7.58 -10.42 9.32
C VAL A 368 -6.68 -9.59 10.22
N SER A 369 -6.96 -9.54 11.52
CA SER A 369 -6.12 -8.82 12.47
C SER A 369 -4.78 -9.56 12.70
N GLU A 370 -3.79 -8.83 13.24
CA GLU A 370 -2.50 -9.43 13.61
C GLU A 370 -2.67 -10.51 14.68
N GLU A 371 -3.52 -10.28 15.66
CA GLU A 371 -3.85 -11.26 16.71
C GLU A 371 -4.44 -12.54 16.11
N GLN A 372 -5.42 -12.41 15.21
CA GLN A 372 -6.01 -13.56 14.49
C GLN A 372 -4.96 -14.32 13.67
N PHE A 373 -4.02 -13.59 13.03
CA PHE A 373 -2.97 -14.20 12.24
C PHE A 373 -1.96 -14.96 13.12
N LEU A 374 -1.57 -14.41 14.27
CA LEU A 374 -0.70 -15.07 15.23
C LEU A 374 -1.37 -16.29 15.89
N ASP A 375 -2.67 -16.22 16.23
CA ASP A 375 -3.40 -17.41 16.73
C ASP A 375 -3.49 -18.50 15.65
N MET A 376 -3.73 -18.13 14.41
CA MET A 376 -3.70 -19.06 13.28
C MET A 376 -2.33 -19.76 13.17
N LEU A 377 -1.21 -19.01 13.29
CA LEU A 377 0.15 -19.58 13.26
C LEU A 377 0.41 -20.53 14.43
N ARG A 378 0.00 -20.17 15.64
CA ARG A 378 0.08 -21.05 16.81
C ARG A 378 -0.62 -22.39 16.55
N ARG A 379 -1.82 -22.35 15.95
CA ARG A 379 -2.57 -23.56 15.58
C ARG A 379 -1.90 -24.34 14.45
N ALA A 380 -1.36 -23.65 13.44
CA ALA A 380 -0.62 -24.30 12.34
C ALA A 380 0.59 -25.07 12.87
N GLY A 381 1.37 -24.46 13.79
CA GLY A 381 2.47 -25.13 14.47
C GLY A 381 2.00 -26.37 15.23
N TYR A 382 0.96 -26.26 16.06
CA TYR A 382 0.40 -27.39 16.79
C TYR A 382 -0.01 -28.57 15.88
N TYR A 383 -0.73 -28.27 14.77
CA TYR A 383 -1.15 -29.32 13.83
C TYR A 383 -0.02 -29.87 12.96
N ALA A 384 1.08 -29.15 12.83
CA ALA A 384 2.30 -29.63 12.16
C ALA A 384 3.25 -30.36 13.13
N GLY A 385 2.97 -30.41 14.43
CA GLY A 385 3.87 -30.92 15.45
C GLY A 385 5.16 -30.10 15.58
N ARG A 386 5.07 -28.77 15.38
CA ARG A 386 6.24 -27.86 15.31
C ARG A 386 6.08 -26.70 16.29
N THR A 387 7.14 -26.36 16.98
CA THR A 387 7.20 -25.19 17.88
C THR A 387 7.74 -23.99 17.13
N LEU A 388 7.01 -22.87 17.14
CA LEU A 388 7.36 -21.63 16.46
C LEU A 388 7.86 -20.58 17.45
N GLN A 389 9.12 -20.19 17.30
CA GLN A 389 9.71 -19.06 17.99
C GLN A 389 9.60 -17.82 17.11
N VAL A 390 8.70 -16.88 17.44
CA VAL A 390 8.53 -15.64 16.70
C VAL A 390 9.74 -14.72 16.93
N LEU A 391 10.46 -14.41 15.87
CA LEU A 391 11.64 -13.53 15.91
C LEU A 391 11.28 -12.09 15.62
N LYS A 392 10.32 -11.88 14.70
CA LYS A 392 9.89 -10.55 14.28
C LYS A 392 8.43 -10.58 13.84
N VAL A 393 7.71 -9.53 14.22
CA VAL A 393 6.40 -9.16 13.65
C VAL A 393 6.56 -7.79 13.04
N SER A 394 6.14 -7.61 11.79
CA SER A 394 6.20 -6.35 11.08
C SER A 394 5.00 -6.18 10.13
N GLY A 395 5.02 -5.18 9.29
CA GLY A 395 3.97 -4.85 8.34
C GLY A 395 4.53 -4.36 7.01
N ALA A 396 3.80 -3.46 6.37
CA ALA A 396 4.26 -2.76 5.19
C ALA A 396 5.43 -1.83 5.52
N GLY A 397 6.23 -1.52 4.51
CA GLY A 397 7.32 -0.56 4.62
C GLY A 397 6.89 0.81 5.14
N ALA A 398 7.82 1.57 5.71
CA ALA A 398 7.54 2.85 6.35
C ALA A 398 6.97 3.91 5.39
N ASP A 399 7.12 3.73 4.08
CA ASP A 399 6.48 4.54 3.04
C ASP A 399 4.98 4.25 2.85
N HIS A 400 4.44 3.24 3.57
CA HIS A 400 3.03 2.92 3.66
C HIS A 400 2.49 3.25 5.06
N PRO A 401 2.54 4.52 5.51
CA PRO A 401 2.12 4.88 6.86
C PRO A 401 0.62 4.63 7.06
N PHE A 402 0.25 4.36 8.30
CA PHE A 402 -1.15 4.32 8.71
C PHE A 402 -1.39 5.28 9.87
N LEU A 403 -2.61 5.79 9.99
CA LEU A 403 -3.00 6.60 11.13
C LEU A 403 -3.50 5.69 12.25
N ALA A 404 -3.14 6.01 13.49
CA ALA A 404 -3.58 5.23 14.66
C ALA A 404 -5.11 5.15 14.82
N ASN A 405 -5.83 6.16 14.31
CA ASN A 405 -7.28 6.22 14.26
C ASN A 405 -7.90 5.59 12.99
N VAL A 406 -7.07 5.01 12.09
CA VAL A 406 -7.49 4.30 10.86
C VAL A 406 -6.78 2.94 10.81
N PRO A 407 -7.06 2.04 11.76
CA PRO A 407 -6.36 0.74 11.85
C PRO A 407 -6.56 -0.14 10.60
N GLU A 408 -7.62 0.08 9.83
CA GLU A 408 -7.89 -0.64 8.57
C GLU A 408 -6.82 -0.42 7.51
N SER A 409 -6.10 0.69 7.57
CA SER A 409 -4.99 0.98 6.64
C SER A 409 -3.73 0.15 6.96
N ARG A 410 -3.63 -0.48 8.13
CA ARG A 410 -2.59 -1.46 8.47
C ARG A 410 -2.98 -2.84 7.93
N TYR A 411 -2.81 -3.05 6.64
CA TYR A 411 -3.31 -4.23 5.94
C TYR A 411 -2.33 -5.40 5.88
N LEU A 412 -1.01 -5.17 5.87
CA LEU A 412 0.02 -6.19 5.78
C LEU A 412 0.45 -6.67 7.17
N LYS A 413 0.50 -7.98 7.38
CA LYS A 413 1.11 -8.67 8.51
C LYS A 413 2.23 -9.52 7.98
N ALA A 414 3.41 -9.41 8.59
CA ALA A 414 4.60 -10.18 8.30
C ALA A 414 5.12 -10.80 9.59
N VAL A 415 5.24 -12.11 9.63
CA VAL A 415 5.71 -12.86 10.81
C VAL A 415 6.87 -13.76 10.41
N PHE A 416 7.97 -13.62 11.12
CA PHE A 416 9.19 -14.39 10.91
C PHE A 416 9.40 -15.29 12.12
N CYS A 417 9.37 -16.60 11.89
CA CYS A 417 9.45 -17.60 12.94
C CYS A 417 10.64 -18.53 12.72
N ARG A 418 11.40 -18.81 13.77
CA ARG A 418 12.28 -19.96 13.80
C ARG A 418 11.47 -21.21 14.18
N VAL A 419 11.67 -22.29 13.46
CA VAL A 419 11.03 -23.58 13.73
C VAL A 419 11.99 -24.40 14.58
N LEU A 420 11.63 -24.74 15.84
CA LEU A 420 12.59 -25.31 16.80
C LEU A 420 12.76 -26.81 16.63
N ASP A 421 11.70 -27.52 16.23
CA ASP A 421 11.59 -28.99 16.17
C ASP A 421 10.80 -29.46 14.96
#